data_0027ae8930fc7bdf72e91ab63f45f924
#
_entry.id   0027ae8930fc7bdf72e91ab63f45f924
#
_cell.length_a   1.000
_cell.length_b   1.000
_cell.length_c   1.000
_cell.angle_alpha   90.00
_cell.angle_beta   90.00
_cell.angle_gamma   90.00
#
_symmetry.space_group_name_H-M   'P 1'
#
loop_
_entity.id
_entity.type
_entity.pdbx_description
1 polymer ?
#
loop_
_entity_poly.entity_id
_entity_poly.type
_entity_poly.pdbx_seq_one_letter_code
_entity_poly.pdbx_strand_id
1 'polypeptide(L)'
;ILAKTKNKIPAAIYKKNIYAIQFHCEVTHSEFGNQILKNFLFNICNLKENWKNNDLHQTIGRYLRINVKEKKPNIVCAVSGGVDSTVLAFAISKYLKLDNVHFIFVNNGLLRKYDIKNIKSVFKSFNLKLNIINAEHIFLKKLKNVTDPELKRKIIGGLFIEVFSKYIRKLSQKDFYLAQGTLYTDIIES
;
A
#
# COMPACT_ATOMS: atom_id res chain seq x y z
N ILE A 1 28.35 17.36 15.04
CA ILE A 1 27.31 16.58 15.72
C ILE A 1 26.26 17.55 16.23
N LEU A 2 25.00 17.32 15.86
CA LEU A 2 23.84 18.12 16.29
C LEU A 2 23.18 17.55 17.55
N ALA A 3 23.12 16.23 17.67
CA ALA A 3 22.55 15.56 18.82
C ALA A 3 23.28 14.25 19.14
N LYS A 4 23.22 13.83 20.41
CA LYS A 4 23.78 12.56 20.91
C LYS A 4 22.76 11.87 21.81
N THR A 5 22.83 10.55 21.85
CA THR A 5 22.11 9.73 22.84
C THR A 5 22.71 9.94 24.24
N LYS A 6 22.04 9.45 25.29
CA LYS A 6 22.57 9.42 26.67
C LYS A 6 23.96 8.72 26.72
N ASN A 7 24.19 7.74 25.89
CA ASN A 7 25.47 7.01 25.79
C ASN A 7 26.50 7.71 24.86
N LYS A 8 26.31 9.01 24.55
CA LYS A 8 27.20 9.83 23.72
C LYS A 8 27.32 9.38 22.25
N ILE A 9 26.47 8.48 21.77
CA ILE A 9 26.46 8.05 20.37
C ILE A 9 25.82 9.18 19.52
N PRO A 10 26.39 9.58 18.38
CA PRO A 10 25.79 10.56 17.49
C PRO A 10 24.40 10.12 17.02
N ALA A 11 23.39 10.94 17.28
CA ALA A 11 22.01 10.70 16.85
C ALA A 11 21.60 11.63 15.70
N ALA A 12 22.27 12.78 15.56
CA ALA A 12 22.10 13.68 14.44
C ALA A 12 23.44 14.36 14.14
N ILE A 13 23.75 14.49 12.86
CA ILE A 13 24.97 15.11 12.37
C ILE A 13 24.66 16.04 11.19
N TYR A 14 25.55 16.99 10.95
CA TYR A 14 25.53 17.77 9.71
C TYR A 14 26.94 18.05 9.22
N LYS A 15 27.07 18.23 7.91
CA LYS A 15 28.27 18.70 7.26
C LYS A 15 27.88 19.47 6.00
N LYS A 16 28.22 20.74 5.92
CA LYS A 16 27.78 21.64 4.84
C LYS A 16 26.24 21.63 4.72
N ASN A 17 25.72 21.16 3.57
CA ASN A 17 24.27 21.08 3.27
C ASN A 17 23.67 19.69 3.50
N ILE A 18 24.42 18.78 4.13
CA ILE A 18 23.97 17.40 4.40
C ILE A 18 23.63 17.29 5.88
N TYR A 19 22.39 16.89 6.16
CA TYR A 19 21.88 16.60 7.49
C TYR A 19 21.48 15.13 7.55
N ALA A 20 21.92 14.43 8.58
CA ALA A 20 21.57 13.02 8.79
C ALA A 20 21.12 12.78 10.22
N ILE A 21 20.11 11.96 10.38
CA ILE A 21 19.55 11.53 11.65
C ILE A 21 19.50 10.00 11.71
N GLN A 22 19.70 9.45 12.90
CA GLN A 22 19.72 8.00 13.14
C GLN A 22 18.37 7.46 13.60
N PHE A 23 17.36 8.30 13.71
CA PHE A 23 16.03 7.96 14.19
C PHE A 23 14.96 8.43 13.20
N HIS A 24 13.77 7.88 13.31
CA HIS A 24 12.61 8.21 12.48
C HIS A 24 11.87 9.40 13.08
N CYS A 25 12.03 10.60 12.50
CA CYS A 25 11.33 11.80 12.95
C CYS A 25 9.87 11.87 12.45
N GLU A 26 9.49 11.09 11.44
CA GLU A 26 8.17 11.05 10.84
C GLU A 26 7.15 10.22 11.63
N VAL A 27 7.61 9.37 12.56
CA VAL A 27 6.70 8.50 13.32
C VAL A 27 6.07 9.20 14.52
N THR A 28 4.88 8.76 14.91
CA THR A 28 4.05 9.39 15.96
C THR A 28 4.68 9.41 17.35
N HIS A 29 5.62 8.50 17.65
CA HIS A 29 6.33 8.46 18.94
C HIS A 29 7.63 9.26 18.96
N SER A 30 7.97 9.95 17.90
CA SER A 30 9.03 10.97 17.93
C SER A 30 8.44 12.30 18.39
N GLU A 31 8.59 12.60 19.66
CA GLU A 31 7.92 13.72 20.36
C GLU A 31 8.04 15.05 19.61
N PHE A 32 9.23 15.38 19.09
CA PHE A 32 9.48 16.62 18.34
C PHE A 32 9.71 16.37 16.84
N GLY A 33 9.31 15.22 16.32
CA GLY A 33 9.59 14.80 14.93
C GLY A 33 9.07 15.80 13.91
N ASN A 34 7.82 16.25 14.03
CA ASN A 34 7.22 17.24 13.14
C ASN A 34 7.96 18.60 13.17
N GLN A 35 8.50 18.99 14.33
CA GLN A 35 9.23 20.26 14.45
C GLN A 35 10.61 20.14 13.76
N ILE A 36 11.26 19.00 13.87
CA ILE A 36 12.53 18.71 13.15
C ILE A 36 12.28 18.80 11.64
N LEU A 37 11.22 18.15 11.13
CA LEU A 37 10.87 18.20 9.71
C LEU A 37 10.56 19.63 9.25
N LYS A 38 9.74 20.38 10.00
CA LYS A 38 9.44 21.78 9.68
C LYS A 38 10.68 22.65 9.64
N ASN A 39 11.57 22.52 10.63
CA ASN A 39 12.81 23.27 10.68
C ASN A 39 13.71 22.96 9.46
N PHE A 40 13.83 21.69 9.09
CA PHE A 40 14.58 21.30 7.92
C PHE A 40 13.98 21.85 6.63
N LEU A 41 12.68 21.63 6.41
CA LEU A 41 12.01 22.03 5.16
C LEU A 41 11.95 23.56 5.00
N PHE A 42 11.52 24.27 6.04
CA PHE A 42 11.21 25.68 5.92
C PHE A 42 12.37 26.60 6.30
N ASN A 43 13.15 26.26 7.34
CA ASN A 43 14.22 27.14 7.81
C ASN A 43 15.58 26.84 7.14
N ILE A 44 15.85 25.56 6.80
CA ILE A 44 17.12 25.17 6.19
C ILE A 44 16.97 25.14 4.65
N CYS A 45 15.95 24.45 4.13
CA CYS A 45 15.73 24.33 2.68
C CYS A 45 14.98 25.52 2.09
N ASN A 46 14.43 26.43 2.89
CA ASN A 46 13.64 27.60 2.47
C ASN A 46 12.45 27.23 1.55
N LEU A 47 11.87 26.04 1.73
CA LEU A 47 10.68 25.62 0.98
C LEU A 47 9.45 26.42 1.41
N LYS A 48 8.54 26.61 0.47
CA LYS A 48 7.24 27.26 0.73
C LYS A 48 6.15 26.20 0.72
N GLU A 49 5.18 26.35 1.61
CA GLU A 49 3.99 25.51 1.66
C GLU A 49 3.08 25.86 0.48
N ASN A 50 3.10 25.02 -0.56
CA ASN A 50 2.35 25.23 -1.81
C ASN A 50 1.40 24.08 -2.13
N TRP A 51 1.27 23.10 -1.25
CA TRP A 51 0.38 21.95 -1.42
C TRP A 51 -0.56 21.81 -0.23
N LYS A 52 -1.86 21.60 -0.49
CA LYS A 52 -2.90 21.42 0.52
C LYS A 52 -3.58 20.07 0.37
N ASN A 53 -3.79 19.36 1.47
CA ASN A 53 -4.43 18.04 1.52
C ASN A 53 -5.84 18.01 0.91
N ASN A 54 -6.55 19.15 0.90
CA ASN A 54 -7.91 19.23 0.37
C ASN A 54 -7.98 18.92 -1.13
N ASP A 55 -6.88 19.06 -1.87
CA ASP A 55 -6.82 18.82 -3.31
C ASP A 55 -6.54 17.35 -3.65
N LEU A 56 -6.06 16.55 -2.67
CA LEU A 56 -5.70 15.14 -2.90
C LEU A 56 -6.91 14.32 -3.37
N HIS A 57 -8.05 14.47 -2.71
CA HIS A 57 -9.27 13.75 -3.08
C HIS A 57 -9.73 14.06 -4.51
N GLN A 58 -9.71 15.35 -4.89
CA GLN A 58 -10.08 15.76 -6.24
C GLN A 58 -9.07 15.26 -7.28
N THR A 59 -7.77 15.30 -6.94
CA THR A 59 -6.69 14.81 -7.78
C THR A 59 -6.81 13.31 -8.04
N ILE A 60 -7.05 12.50 -7.01
CA ILE A 60 -7.29 11.06 -7.14
C ILE A 60 -8.51 10.79 -8.03
N GLY A 61 -9.62 11.47 -7.77
CA GLY A 61 -10.83 11.31 -8.55
C GLY A 61 -10.66 11.70 -10.03
N ARG A 62 -9.90 12.76 -10.31
CA ARG A 62 -9.55 13.19 -11.67
C ARG A 62 -8.65 12.17 -12.35
N TYR A 63 -7.58 11.73 -11.67
CA TYR A 63 -6.65 10.73 -12.18
C TYR A 63 -7.34 9.43 -12.57
N LEU A 64 -8.19 8.90 -11.70
CA LEU A 64 -8.96 7.69 -11.98
C LEU A 64 -9.86 7.85 -13.20
N ARG A 65 -10.60 8.96 -13.32
CA ARG A 65 -11.49 9.23 -14.46
C ARG A 65 -10.76 9.41 -15.79
N ILE A 66 -9.56 10.00 -15.78
CA ILE A 66 -8.76 10.19 -17.01
C ILE A 66 -8.18 8.87 -17.49
N ASN A 67 -7.72 8.02 -16.58
CA ASN A 67 -7.04 6.77 -16.93
C ASN A 67 -8.01 5.63 -17.25
N VAL A 68 -9.23 5.69 -16.74
CA VAL A 68 -10.28 4.71 -17.05
C VAL A 68 -11.15 5.28 -18.18
N LYS A 69 -10.77 5.00 -19.43
CA LYS A 69 -11.35 5.60 -20.64
C LYS A 69 -12.68 4.99 -21.07
N GLU A 70 -12.98 3.80 -20.68
CA GLU A 70 -14.19 3.08 -21.07
C GLU A 70 -15.41 3.53 -20.28
N LYS A 71 -16.60 3.52 -20.90
CA LYS A 71 -17.86 3.88 -20.22
C LYS A 71 -18.26 2.88 -19.11
N LYS A 72 -17.90 1.61 -19.25
CA LYS A 72 -18.18 0.54 -18.28
C LYS A 72 -16.98 -0.41 -18.19
N PRO A 73 -15.84 0.02 -17.65
CA PRO A 73 -14.67 -0.81 -17.54
C PRO A 73 -14.90 -1.93 -16.51
N ASN A 74 -14.33 -3.09 -16.78
CA ASN A 74 -14.14 -4.09 -15.74
C ASN A 74 -12.89 -3.73 -14.94
N ILE A 75 -13.00 -3.59 -13.64
CA ILE A 75 -11.88 -3.30 -12.76
C ILE A 75 -11.70 -4.43 -11.77
N VAL A 76 -10.48 -4.93 -11.69
CA VAL A 76 -10.07 -5.87 -10.65
C VAL A 76 -9.09 -5.17 -9.73
N CYS A 77 -9.47 -5.03 -8.47
CA CYS A 77 -8.63 -4.43 -7.44
C CYS A 77 -8.06 -5.51 -6.54
N ALA A 78 -6.74 -5.64 -6.54
CA ALA A 78 -6.02 -6.52 -5.64
C ALA A 78 -5.98 -5.90 -4.24
N VAL A 79 -6.50 -6.62 -3.25
CA VAL A 79 -6.58 -6.19 -1.85
C VAL A 79 -5.67 -7.08 -1.03
N SER A 80 -4.64 -6.49 -0.40
CA SER A 80 -3.69 -7.20 0.46
C SER A 80 -4.11 -7.26 1.93
N GLY A 81 -5.07 -6.42 2.33
CA GLY A 81 -5.43 -6.20 3.73
C GLY A 81 -4.66 -5.07 4.40
N GLY A 82 -3.66 -4.50 3.73
CA GLY A 82 -2.96 -3.30 4.16
C GLY A 82 -3.77 -2.03 3.88
N VAL A 83 -3.33 -0.92 4.48
CA VAL A 83 -3.99 0.39 4.38
C VAL A 83 -4.06 0.86 2.93
N ASP A 84 -2.98 0.72 2.16
CA ASP A 84 -2.85 1.26 0.79
C ASP A 84 -3.87 0.63 -0.16
N SER A 85 -3.94 -0.71 -0.17
CA SER A 85 -4.92 -1.43 -1.00
C SER A 85 -6.37 -1.16 -0.57
N THR A 86 -6.60 -0.91 0.72
CA THR A 86 -7.92 -0.57 1.26
C THR A 86 -8.33 0.85 0.85
N VAL A 87 -7.42 1.81 0.94
CA VAL A 87 -7.64 3.19 0.49
C VAL A 87 -7.90 3.24 -1.02
N LEU A 88 -7.12 2.48 -1.81
CA LEU A 88 -7.34 2.37 -3.25
C LEU A 88 -8.73 1.80 -3.57
N ALA A 89 -9.13 0.72 -2.92
CA ALA A 89 -10.46 0.11 -3.11
C ALA A 89 -11.58 1.11 -2.81
N PHE A 90 -11.44 1.86 -1.72
CA PHE A 90 -12.39 2.91 -1.35
C PHE A 90 -12.41 4.06 -2.38
N ALA A 91 -11.25 4.52 -2.85
CA ALA A 91 -11.15 5.57 -3.86
C ALA A 91 -11.82 5.14 -5.17
N ILE A 92 -11.58 3.91 -5.65
CA ILE A 92 -12.22 3.37 -6.85
C ILE A 92 -13.74 3.37 -6.68
N SER A 93 -14.26 2.86 -5.58
CA SER A 93 -15.70 2.79 -5.33
C SER A 93 -16.36 4.17 -5.24
N LYS A 94 -15.68 5.13 -4.63
CA LYS A 94 -16.17 6.50 -4.44
C LYS A 94 -16.18 7.30 -5.74
N TYR A 95 -15.11 7.22 -6.53
CA TYR A 95 -14.89 8.14 -7.65
C TYR A 95 -15.30 7.57 -9.00
N LEU A 96 -15.32 6.26 -9.17
CA LEU A 96 -15.72 5.65 -10.43
C LEU A 96 -17.18 5.18 -10.44
N LYS A 97 -17.79 4.89 -9.28
CA LYS A 97 -19.21 4.46 -9.15
C LYS A 97 -19.59 3.38 -10.17
N LEU A 98 -18.77 2.34 -10.27
CA LEU A 98 -18.90 1.33 -11.32
C LEU A 98 -19.53 0.05 -10.77
N ASP A 99 -20.41 -0.57 -11.56
CA ASP A 99 -21.02 -1.85 -11.24
C ASP A 99 -20.08 -3.04 -11.42
N ASN A 100 -19.03 -2.87 -12.25
CA ASN A 100 -18.10 -3.94 -12.64
C ASN A 100 -16.74 -3.81 -11.93
N VAL A 101 -16.76 -3.60 -10.61
CA VAL A 101 -15.53 -3.60 -9.79
C VAL A 101 -15.49 -4.86 -8.94
N HIS A 102 -14.40 -5.59 -9.05
CA HIS A 102 -14.14 -6.80 -8.28
C HIS A 102 -13.00 -6.57 -7.30
N PHE A 103 -13.28 -6.47 -6.01
CA PHE A 103 -12.28 -6.44 -4.95
C PHE A 103 -11.91 -7.87 -4.59
N ILE A 104 -10.65 -8.24 -4.74
CA ILE A 104 -10.16 -9.62 -4.57
C ILE A 104 -9.08 -9.67 -3.51
N PHE A 105 -9.29 -10.51 -2.51
CA PHE A 105 -8.36 -10.83 -1.45
C PHE A 105 -7.96 -12.30 -1.53
N VAL A 106 -6.66 -12.61 -1.49
CA VAL A 106 -6.14 -13.99 -1.50
C VAL A 106 -5.74 -14.37 -0.08
N ASN A 107 -6.46 -15.33 0.51
CA ASN A 107 -6.04 -15.98 1.73
C ASN A 107 -4.95 -17.01 1.41
N ASN A 108 -3.71 -16.66 1.70
CA ASN A 108 -2.53 -17.48 1.47
C ASN A 108 -2.11 -18.33 2.70
N GLY A 109 -2.86 -18.26 3.83
CA GLY A 109 -2.55 -18.98 5.06
C GLY A 109 -1.39 -18.40 5.88
N LEU A 110 -0.79 -17.29 5.44
CA LEU A 110 0.32 -16.62 6.15
C LEU A 110 -0.14 -15.37 6.92
N LEU A 111 -1.45 -15.23 7.06
CA LEU A 111 -2.09 -14.09 7.68
C LEU A 111 -2.17 -14.22 9.20
N ARG A 112 -2.28 -13.10 9.91
CA ARG A 112 -2.57 -13.10 11.32
C ARG A 112 -4.00 -13.58 11.58
N LYS A 113 -4.23 -14.15 12.76
CA LYS A 113 -5.51 -14.79 13.15
C LYS A 113 -6.78 -13.96 12.86
N TYR A 114 -6.68 -12.62 12.92
CA TYR A 114 -7.84 -11.73 12.79
C TYR A 114 -7.88 -10.94 11.48
N ASP A 115 -6.85 -11.04 10.63
CA ASP A 115 -6.74 -10.20 9.43
C ASP A 115 -7.93 -10.39 8.47
N ILE A 116 -8.35 -11.62 8.22
CA ILE A 116 -9.50 -11.90 7.34
C ILE A 116 -10.80 -11.33 7.93
N LYS A 117 -10.98 -11.43 9.25
CA LYS A 117 -12.18 -10.88 9.92
C LYS A 117 -12.18 -9.36 9.84
N ASN A 118 -11.03 -8.74 10.08
CA ASN A 118 -10.87 -7.30 10.05
C ASN A 118 -11.15 -6.74 8.65
N ILE A 119 -10.54 -7.32 7.60
CA ILE A 119 -10.76 -6.83 6.24
C ILE A 119 -12.20 -7.01 5.78
N LYS A 120 -12.86 -8.12 6.12
CA LYS A 120 -14.30 -8.31 5.88
C LYS A 120 -15.14 -7.23 6.55
N SER A 121 -14.83 -6.91 7.82
CA SER A 121 -15.54 -5.88 8.57
C SER A 121 -15.37 -4.49 7.92
N VAL A 122 -14.16 -4.13 7.52
CA VAL A 122 -13.86 -2.87 6.84
C VAL A 122 -14.63 -2.77 5.52
N PHE A 123 -14.57 -3.77 4.67
CA PHE A 123 -15.31 -3.76 3.38
C PHE A 123 -16.82 -3.70 3.57
N LYS A 124 -17.34 -4.41 4.58
CA LYS A 124 -18.75 -4.35 4.95
C LYS A 124 -19.18 -2.94 5.42
N SER A 125 -18.35 -2.25 6.20
CA SER A 125 -18.67 -0.88 6.67
C SER A 125 -18.76 0.14 5.53
N PHE A 126 -18.08 -0.10 4.41
CA PHE A 126 -18.18 0.70 3.19
C PHE A 126 -19.20 0.17 2.18
N ASN A 127 -19.98 -0.84 2.54
CA ASN A 127 -20.92 -1.53 1.64
C ASN A 127 -20.26 -2.06 0.36
N LEU A 128 -19.03 -2.56 0.47
CA LEU A 128 -18.24 -3.11 -0.63
C LEU A 128 -18.20 -4.64 -0.54
N LYS A 129 -18.42 -5.30 -1.68
CA LYS A 129 -18.32 -6.76 -1.78
C LYS A 129 -16.87 -7.19 -1.97
N LEU A 130 -16.30 -7.89 -0.98
CA LEU A 130 -14.96 -8.46 -1.05
C LEU A 130 -15.05 -9.94 -1.47
N ASN A 131 -14.37 -10.31 -2.56
CA ASN A 131 -14.22 -11.69 -2.99
C ASN A 131 -12.96 -12.29 -2.36
N ILE A 132 -13.11 -13.37 -1.60
CA ILE A 132 -11.98 -14.04 -0.93
C ILE A 132 -11.66 -15.34 -1.63
N ILE A 133 -10.43 -15.45 -2.10
CA ILE A 133 -9.90 -16.69 -2.67
C ILE A 133 -9.16 -17.43 -1.55
N ASN A 134 -9.66 -18.59 -1.16
CA ASN A 134 -8.97 -19.44 -0.20
C ASN A 134 -7.95 -20.32 -0.90
N ALA A 135 -6.67 -19.96 -0.80
CA ALA A 135 -5.54 -20.64 -1.41
C ALA A 135 -4.53 -21.17 -0.37
N GLU A 136 -4.87 -21.11 0.91
CA GLU A 136 -4.01 -21.48 2.04
C GLU A 136 -3.27 -22.79 1.81
N HIS A 137 -3.97 -23.87 1.45
CA HIS A 137 -3.36 -25.17 1.27
C HIS A 137 -2.32 -25.21 0.15
N ILE A 138 -2.50 -24.39 -0.93
CA ILE A 138 -1.57 -24.28 -2.06
C ILE A 138 -0.27 -23.65 -1.60
N PHE A 139 -0.37 -22.53 -0.88
CA PHE A 139 0.80 -21.80 -0.38
C PHE A 139 1.55 -22.62 0.65
N LEU A 140 0.87 -23.17 1.67
CA LEU A 140 1.52 -23.96 2.72
C LEU A 140 2.19 -25.22 2.17
N LYS A 141 1.57 -25.90 1.19
CA LYS A 141 2.17 -27.05 0.53
C LYS A 141 3.47 -26.69 -0.18
N LYS A 142 3.50 -25.58 -0.92
CA LYS A 142 4.69 -25.14 -1.69
C LYS A 142 5.80 -24.58 -0.81
N LEU A 143 5.45 -24.03 0.35
CA LEU A 143 6.41 -23.46 1.31
C LEU A 143 6.96 -24.51 2.29
N LYS A 144 6.41 -25.72 2.29
CA LYS A 144 6.87 -26.79 3.16
C LYS A 144 8.36 -27.08 2.92
N ASN A 145 9.15 -27.09 4.01
CA ASN A 145 10.60 -27.32 4.02
C ASN A 145 11.44 -26.24 3.27
N VAL A 146 10.87 -25.13 2.87
CA VAL A 146 11.62 -24.00 2.34
C VAL A 146 12.08 -23.13 3.51
N THR A 147 13.39 -23.01 3.73
CA THR A 147 14.00 -22.23 4.82
C THR A 147 14.51 -20.87 4.34
N ASP A 148 15.03 -20.82 3.11
CA ASP A 148 15.62 -19.64 2.53
C ASP A 148 14.57 -18.51 2.33
N PRO A 149 14.80 -17.30 2.88
CA PRO A 149 13.83 -16.19 2.81
C PRO A 149 13.55 -15.69 1.39
N GLU A 150 14.59 -15.63 0.54
CA GLU A 150 14.43 -15.15 -0.84
C GLU A 150 13.64 -16.15 -1.69
N LEU A 151 13.90 -17.42 -1.50
CA LEU A 151 13.12 -18.47 -2.18
C LEU A 151 11.66 -18.45 -1.72
N LYS A 152 11.39 -18.24 -0.42
CA LYS A 152 10.03 -18.05 0.10
C LYS A 152 9.33 -16.90 -0.60
N ARG A 153 10.00 -15.73 -0.71
CA ARG A 153 9.44 -14.54 -1.35
C ARG A 153 9.08 -14.80 -2.82
N LYS A 154 9.98 -15.44 -3.58
CA LYS A 154 9.75 -15.82 -4.97
C LYS A 154 8.58 -16.79 -5.13
N ILE A 155 8.49 -17.83 -4.29
CA ILE A 155 7.38 -18.79 -4.30
C ILE A 155 6.05 -18.08 -4.00
N ILE A 156 6.00 -17.26 -2.95
CA ILE A 156 4.78 -16.53 -2.55
C ILE A 156 4.33 -15.60 -3.69
N GLY A 157 5.23 -14.81 -4.25
CA GLY A 157 4.93 -13.90 -5.35
C GLY A 157 4.40 -14.63 -6.59
N GLY A 158 5.06 -15.69 -7.03
CA GLY A 158 4.64 -16.50 -8.18
C GLY A 158 3.27 -17.14 -7.98
N LEU A 159 3.03 -17.75 -6.80
CA LEU A 159 1.73 -18.35 -6.48
C LEU A 159 0.61 -17.31 -6.41
N PHE A 160 0.92 -16.10 -5.89
CA PHE A 160 -0.06 -15.04 -5.80
C PHE A 160 -0.55 -14.65 -7.20
N ILE A 161 0.36 -14.45 -8.13
CA ILE A 161 0.04 -14.13 -9.54
C ILE A 161 -0.76 -15.28 -10.18
N GLU A 162 -0.35 -16.53 -9.98
CA GLU A 162 -1.03 -17.71 -10.55
C GLU A 162 -2.48 -17.82 -10.06
N VAL A 163 -2.68 -17.80 -8.74
CA VAL A 163 -4.00 -17.92 -8.09
C VAL A 163 -4.90 -16.77 -8.50
N PHE A 164 -4.39 -15.55 -8.48
CA PHE A 164 -5.10 -14.34 -8.84
C PHE A 164 -5.53 -14.35 -10.32
N SER A 165 -4.60 -14.64 -11.23
CA SER A 165 -4.89 -14.72 -12.67
C SER A 165 -5.90 -15.80 -13.02
N LYS A 166 -5.80 -16.98 -12.38
CA LYS A 166 -6.77 -18.07 -12.54
C LYS A 166 -8.19 -17.66 -12.12
N TYR A 167 -8.31 -16.89 -11.05
CA TYR A 167 -9.60 -16.40 -10.59
C TYR A 167 -10.18 -15.35 -11.54
N ILE A 168 -9.37 -14.41 -12.00
CA ILE A 168 -9.81 -13.36 -12.93
C ILE A 168 -10.33 -13.95 -14.25
N ARG A 169 -9.63 -14.94 -14.82
CA ARG A 169 -10.09 -15.63 -16.03
C ARG A 169 -11.47 -16.28 -15.90
N LYS A 170 -11.87 -16.64 -14.67
CA LYS A 170 -13.21 -17.15 -14.37
C LYS A 170 -14.27 -16.07 -14.25
N LEU A 171 -13.88 -14.84 -13.83
CA LEU A 171 -14.81 -13.74 -13.63
C LEU A 171 -15.24 -13.10 -14.95
N SER A 172 -14.34 -12.97 -15.91
CA SER A 172 -14.62 -12.27 -17.15
C SER A 172 -13.73 -12.81 -18.28
N GLN A 173 -14.32 -12.97 -19.48
CA GLN A 173 -13.57 -13.21 -20.73
C GLN A 173 -13.19 -11.87 -21.41
N LYS A 174 -13.58 -10.71 -20.81
CA LYS A 174 -13.32 -9.39 -21.33
C LYS A 174 -12.06 -8.80 -20.69
N ASP A 175 -11.47 -7.84 -21.36
CA ASP A 175 -10.37 -7.04 -20.82
C ASP A 175 -10.76 -6.36 -19.52
N PHE A 176 -9.79 -6.20 -18.63
CA PHE A 176 -9.98 -5.56 -17.33
C PHE A 176 -8.79 -4.65 -17.01
N TYR A 177 -9.05 -3.65 -16.20
CA TYR A 177 -8.01 -2.83 -15.57
C TYR A 177 -7.61 -3.47 -14.24
N LEU A 178 -6.34 -3.71 -14.05
CA LEU A 178 -5.79 -4.12 -12.74
C LEU A 178 -5.47 -2.89 -11.91
N ALA A 179 -6.10 -2.78 -10.75
CA ALA A 179 -5.79 -1.76 -9.75
C ALA A 179 -5.01 -2.39 -8.59
N GLN A 180 -3.83 -1.85 -8.33
CA GLN A 180 -2.95 -2.28 -7.26
C GLN A 180 -2.46 -1.08 -6.48
N GLY A 181 -2.49 -1.16 -5.15
CA GLY A 181 -1.91 -0.15 -4.26
C GLY A 181 -0.40 -0.31 -4.24
N THR A 182 0.30 0.68 -4.80
CA THR A 182 1.76 0.75 -4.81
C THR A 182 2.16 2.12 -4.28
N LEU A 183 3.05 2.15 -3.30
CA LEU A 183 3.59 3.40 -2.79
C LEU A 183 4.71 3.91 -3.71
N TYR A 184 4.92 5.23 -3.71
CA TYR A 184 6.00 5.82 -4.49
C TYR A 184 7.39 5.33 -4.02
N THR A 185 7.55 5.07 -2.74
CA THR A 185 8.75 4.47 -2.15
C THR A 185 9.03 3.07 -2.72
N ASP A 186 8.01 2.25 -2.93
CA ASP A 186 8.16 0.91 -3.53
C ASP A 186 8.69 0.98 -4.98
N ILE A 187 8.36 2.06 -5.70
CA ILE A 187 8.85 2.29 -7.07
C ILE A 187 10.32 2.70 -7.07
N ILE A 188 10.76 3.43 -6.04
CA ILE A 188 12.16 3.89 -5.93
C ILE A 188 13.08 2.74 -5.51
N GLU A 189 12.57 1.80 -4.70
CA GLU A 189 13.33 0.67 -4.17
C GLU A 189 13.35 -0.55 -5.11
N SER A 190 12.53 -0.57 -6.16
CA SER A 190 12.46 -1.64 -7.17
C SER A 190 13.39 -1.38 -8.36
#